data_f1e1adfbf500f2050a5c090326e6f69c
#
_entry.id   f1e1adfbf500f2050a5c090326e6f69c
#
_cell.length_a   1.000
_cell.length_b   1.000
_cell.length_c   1.000
_cell.angle_alpha   90.00
_cell.angle_beta   90.00
_cell.angle_gamma   90.00
#
_symmetry.space_group_name_H-M   'P 1'
#
loop_
_entity.id
_entity.type
_entity.pdbx_description
1 polymer ?
#
loop_
_entity_poly.entity_id
_entity_poly.type
_entity_poly.pdbx_seq_one_letter_code
_entity_poly.pdbx_strand_id
1 'polypeptide(L)'
;MDQPAQRSAFAQRPTTTPVAASATARPLAGTGPLQAYGEWVVHLDGSPRSAERLALARRLAEVCGGRVVAMHAVTPIWTELPMSALGDGGAVVLLQQADEERQRAARRVYDAEAQRPGAPLAWSNGPAAEGGGRLMPAPARLAARALYADVVVLGQQDRDDPLTWGVPSDFVPAVVADSGRPALVVPRVGHQETIGRRVLVAWKASRESARALTSALPWLKTAQRVEIARWNEPGWRYGESRPDQHGTPPPSDAWLADWLQAHGITARITHEGDAGADIGELLLSRAADTDADLLVMGCYGHTRAREWLLGGATRTVLQSMTLPVWMAH
;
A
#
# COMPACT_ATOMS: atom_id res chain seq x y z
N MET A 1 61.48 -22.72 33.04
CA MET A 1 60.47 -22.10 33.93
C MET A 1 59.30 -21.80 33.08
N ASP A 2 58.36 -22.72 33.09
CA ASP A 2 57.13 -22.70 32.28
C ASP A 2 56.07 -21.80 32.88
N GLN A 3 55.40 -21.03 32.03
CA GLN A 3 54.08 -20.49 32.36
C GLN A 3 53.08 -20.97 31.32
N PRO A 4 51.94 -21.56 31.72
CA PRO A 4 50.95 -22.03 30.82
C PRO A 4 49.93 -20.90 30.44
N ALA A 5 49.57 -20.84 29.17
CA ALA A 5 48.58 -20.01 28.61
C ALA A 5 47.18 -20.36 29.13
N GLN A 6 46.48 -19.39 29.67
CA GLN A 6 45.05 -19.52 30.00
C GLN A 6 44.24 -19.26 28.73
N ARG A 7 43.59 -20.30 28.24
CA ARG A 7 42.50 -20.22 27.25
C ARG A 7 41.19 -19.93 27.99
N SER A 8 40.63 -18.76 27.80
CA SER A 8 39.27 -18.45 28.22
C SER A 8 38.31 -18.75 27.07
N ALA A 9 37.51 -19.80 27.26
CA ALA A 9 36.41 -20.15 26.37
C ALA A 9 35.16 -19.35 26.76
N PHE A 10 34.77 -18.42 25.95
CA PHE A 10 33.42 -17.86 25.99
C PHE A 10 32.55 -18.49 24.88
N ALA A 11 31.93 -19.62 25.24
CA ALA A 11 30.82 -20.16 24.49
C ALA A 11 29.51 -19.72 25.17
N GLN A 12 28.97 -18.57 24.77
CA GLN A 12 27.61 -18.23 25.14
C GLN A 12 26.68 -18.95 24.18
N ARG A 13 25.87 -19.87 24.69
CA ARG A 13 24.77 -20.49 23.96
C ARG A 13 23.67 -19.45 23.76
N PRO A 14 23.05 -19.35 22.55
CA PRO A 14 21.89 -18.51 22.37
C PRO A 14 20.73 -19.04 23.19
N THR A 15 20.22 -18.23 24.10
CA THR A 15 18.96 -18.47 24.81
C THR A 15 17.81 -18.24 23.84
N THR A 16 17.25 -19.31 23.31
CA THR A 16 15.96 -19.26 22.60
C THR A 16 14.86 -19.05 23.64
N THR A 17 14.34 -17.84 23.70
CA THR A 17 13.09 -17.55 24.41
C THR A 17 11.95 -18.14 23.57
N PRO A 18 11.11 -19.05 24.09
CA PRO A 18 9.98 -19.55 23.37
C PRO A 18 8.97 -18.41 23.20
N VAL A 19 8.72 -18.01 21.97
CA VAL A 19 7.59 -17.15 21.62
C VAL A 19 6.33 -17.94 21.93
N ALA A 20 5.61 -17.55 22.98
CA ALA A 20 4.31 -18.11 23.29
C ALA A 20 3.39 -17.95 22.07
N ALA A 21 3.11 -19.06 21.41
CA ALA A 21 2.09 -19.12 20.37
C ALA A 21 0.76 -18.76 21.03
N SER A 22 0.23 -17.57 20.71
CA SER A 22 -1.12 -17.18 21.09
C SER A 22 -2.08 -18.21 20.49
N ALA A 23 -2.76 -18.91 21.37
CA ALA A 23 -3.64 -20.00 21.03
C ALA A 23 -4.81 -19.54 20.14
N THR A 24 -5.21 -20.46 19.24
CA THR A 24 -6.44 -20.48 18.45
C THR A 24 -6.56 -19.55 17.24
N ALA A 25 -5.65 -19.70 16.30
CA ALA A 25 -6.04 -19.47 14.91
C ALA A 25 -6.66 -20.77 14.38
N ARG A 26 -7.98 -20.81 14.36
CA ARG A 26 -8.75 -21.85 13.67
C ARG A 26 -8.42 -21.76 12.17
N PRO A 27 -8.01 -22.82 11.47
CA PRO A 27 -7.81 -22.75 10.03
C PRO A 27 -9.16 -22.41 9.40
N LEU A 28 -9.23 -21.28 8.70
CA LEU A 28 -10.42 -20.88 7.96
C LEU A 28 -10.47 -21.73 6.70
N ALA A 29 -11.30 -22.77 6.74
CA ALA A 29 -11.60 -23.60 5.59
C ALA A 29 -12.57 -22.83 4.67
N GLY A 30 -12.06 -22.28 3.61
CA GLY A 30 -12.84 -21.68 2.57
C GLY A 30 -12.08 -21.78 1.24
N THR A 31 -12.75 -22.22 0.18
CA THR A 31 -12.19 -22.56 -1.13
C THR A 31 -12.44 -21.49 -2.19
N GLY A 32 -12.33 -20.21 -1.85
CA GLY A 32 -12.55 -19.09 -2.79
C GLY A 32 -11.25 -18.48 -3.33
N PRO A 33 -11.22 -17.90 -4.53
CA PRO A 33 -10.02 -17.33 -5.16
C PRO A 33 -9.43 -16.12 -4.42
N LEU A 34 -10.18 -15.47 -3.53
CA LEU A 34 -9.67 -14.34 -2.71
C LEU A 34 -8.95 -14.76 -1.42
N GLN A 35 -8.83 -16.05 -1.12
CA GLN A 35 -8.15 -16.56 0.09
C GLN A 35 -6.64 -16.31 0.14
N ALA A 36 -6.09 -15.66 -0.86
CA ALA A 36 -4.67 -15.32 -0.92
C ALA A 36 -4.21 -14.26 0.11
N TYR A 37 -5.14 -13.55 0.77
CA TYR A 37 -4.81 -12.44 1.68
C TYR A 37 -5.32 -12.74 3.09
N GLY A 38 -4.44 -13.28 3.95
CA GLY A 38 -4.77 -13.64 5.32
C GLY A 38 -4.69 -12.47 6.31
N GLU A 39 -3.80 -11.49 6.08
CA GLU A 39 -3.62 -10.35 6.98
C GLU A 39 -3.62 -9.00 6.24
N TRP A 40 -4.49 -8.11 6.70
CA TRP A 40 -4.68 -6.77 6.18
C TRP A 40 -4.26 -5.74 7.22
N VAL A 41 -3.26 -4.91 6.92
CA VAL A 41 -2.88 -3.79 7.79
C VAL A 41 -3.56 -2.53 7.30
N VAL A 42 -4.30 -1.84 8.16
CA VAL A 42 -5.07 -0.64 7.83
C VAL A 42 -4.49 0.57 8.55
N HIS A 43 -4.12 1.58 7.79
CA HIS A 43 -3.69 2.87 8.30
C HIS A 43 -4.89 3.71 8.78
N LEU A 44 -4.82 4.21 10.01
CA LEU A 44 -5.78 5.16 10.59
C LEU A 44 -5.05 6.48 10.89
N ASP A 45 -5.49 7.56 10.24
CA ASP A 45 -4.93 8.90 10.38
C ASP A 45 -5.71 9.81 11.35
N GLY A 46 -6.84 9.31 11.87
CA GLY A 46 -7.73 10.05 12.75
C GLY A 46 -8.82 10.83 12.02
N SER A 47 -8.78 10.93 10.68
CA SER A 47 -9.84 11.54 9.89
C SER A 47 -11.12 10.72 9.90
N PRO A 48 -12.30 11.33 9.59
CA PRO A 48 -13.56 10.60 9.45
C PRO A 48 -13.50 9.48 8.40
N ARG A 49 -12.65 9.64 7.36
CA ARG A 49 -12.45 8.64 6.30
C ARG A 49 -11.77 7.35 6.81
N SER A 50 -11.09 7.41 7.95
CA SER A 50 -10.54 6.22 8.61
C SER A 50 -11.61 5.18 8.93
N ALA A 51 -12.84 5.61 9.28
CA ALA A 51 -13.94 4.69 9.58
C ALA A 51 -14.41 3.91 8.33
N GLU A 52 -14.60 4.62 7.22
CA GLU A 52 -15.00 4.00 5.95
C GLU A 52 -13.91 3.02 5.44
N ARG A 53 -12.64 3.45 5.53
CA ARG A 53 -11.48 2.63 5.16
C ARG A 53 -11.36 1.37 5.99
N LEU A 54 -11.56 1.46 7.31
CA LEU A 54 -11.51 0.31 8.21
C LEU A 54 -12.67 -0.66 7.95
N ALA A 55 -13.89 -0.14 7.80
CA ALA A 55 -15.07 -0.95 7.49
C ALA A 55 -14.93 -1.66 6.14
N LEU A 56 -14.39 -0.97 5.12
CA LEU A 56 -14.10 -1.56 3.82
C LEU A 56 -13.09 -2.70 3.95
N ALA A 57 -11.97 -2.47 4.62
CA ALA A 57 -10.93 -3.48 4.81
C ALA A 57 -11.47 -4.72 5.55
N ARG A 58 -12.36 -4.54 6.55
CA ARG A 58 -12.99 -5.66 7.25
C ARG A 58 -13.92 -6.47 6.35
N ARG A 59 -14.73 -5.82 5.51
CA ARG A 59 -15.57 -6.53 4.54
C ARG A 59 -14.74 -7.35 3.56
N LEU A 60 -13.63 -6.76 3.04
CA LEU A 60 -12.74 -7.46 2.12
C LEU A 60 -12.02 -8.64 2.81
N ALA A 61 -11.51 -8.41 4.01
CA ALA A 61 -10.87 -9.47 4.80
C ALA A 61 -11.86 -10.61 5.14
N GLU A 62 -13.12 -10.31 5.40
CA GLU A 62 -14.16 -11.32 5.66
C GLU A 62 -14.39 -12.22 4.44
N VAL A 63 -14.49 -11.63 3.24
CA VAL A 63 -14.60 -12.39 1.97
C VAL A 63 -13.36 -13.24 1.73
N CYS A 64 -12.18 -12.75 2.10
CA CYS A 64 -10.91 -13.48 1.98
C CYS A 64 -10.69 -14.52 3.08
N GLY A 65 -11.51 -14.53 4.14
CA GLY A 65 -11.27 -15.34 5.32
C GLY A 65 -10.07 -14.87 6.15
N GLY A 66 -9.68 -13.62 5.99
CA GLY A 66 -8.51 -13.01 6.65
C GLY A 66 -8.86 -12.24 7.93
N ARG A 67 -7.87 -11.53 8.47
CA ARG A 67 -7.98 -10.66 9.63
C ARG A 67 -7.47 -9.26 9.32
N VAL A 68 -7.90 -8.28 10.13
CA VAL A 68 -7.49 -6.89 9.99
C VAL A 68 -6.68 -6.45 11.22
N VAL A 69 -5.62 -5.72 10.96
CA VAL A 69 -4.84 -5.04 12.00
C VAL A 69 -4.87 -3.54 11.71
N ALA A 70 -5.55 -2.79 12.57
CA ALA A 70 -5.60 -1.34 12.49
C ALA A 70 -4.39 -0.72 13.18
N MET A 71 -3.77 0.28 12.56
CA MET A 71 -2.61 0.98 13.11
C MET A 71 -2.70 2.47 12.86
N HIS A 72 -2.54 3.26 13.92
CA HIS A 72 -2.34 4.69 13.81
C HIS A 72 -0.86 5.01 13.55
N ALA A 73 -0.58 5.66 12.43
CA ALA A 73 0.77 6.06 12.05
C ALA A 73 0.76 7.48 11.44
N VAL A 74 1.01 8.45 12.30
CA VAL A 74 1.11 9.87 11.95
C VAL A 74 2.44 10.39 12.48
N THR A 75 3.13 11.21 11.73
CA THR A 75 4.33 11.90 12.20
C THR A 75 3.90 13.08 13.06
N PRO A 76 4.35 13.15 14.33
CA PRO A 76 4.00 14.31 15.16
C PRO A 76 4.55 15.60 14.54
N ILE A 77 3.67 16.58 14.33
CA ILE A 77 4.03 17.84 13.62
C ILE A 77 5.17 18.58 14.32
N TRP A 78 5.19 18.55 15.65
CA TRP A 78 6.24 19.23 16.43
C TRP A 78 7.65 18.66 16.18
N THR A 79 7.78 17.43 15.68
CA THR A 79 9.08 16.82 15.38
C THR A 79 9.69 17.34 14.06
N GLU A 80 8.89 17.93 13.20
CA GLU A 80 9.32 18.48 11.90
C GLU A 80 9.60 19.99 11.94
N LEU A 81 9.19 20.64 13.03
CA LEU A 81 9.39 22.08 13.19
C LEU A 81 10.80 22.38 13.73
N PRO A 82 11.48 23.42 13.21
CA PRO A 82 12.73 23.88 13.78
C PRO A 82 12.50 24.42 15.20
N MET A 83 13.47 24.21 16.10
CA MET A 83 13.39 24.68 17.49
C MET A 83 13.05 26.17 17.61
N SER A 84 13.50 27.00 16.66
CA SER A 84 13.20 28.42 16.60
C SER A 84 11.70 28.73 16.35
N ALA A 85 10.96 27.80 15.74
CA ALA A 85 9.53 27.96 15.50
C ALA A 85 8.67 27.51 16.70
N LEU A 86 9.25 26.81 17.67
CA LEU A 86 8.56 26.28 18.84
C LEU A 86 8.43 27.27 20.01
N GLY A 87 9.13 28.42 19.93
CA GLY A 87 9.03 29.50 20.89
C GLY A 87 9.32 29.09 22.34
N ASP A 88 8.50 29.53 23.26
CA ASP A 88 8.60 29.30 24.71
C ASP A 88 8.08 27.93 25.20
N GLY A 89 7.82 27.01 24.28
CA GLY A 89 7.29 25.67 24.59
C GLY A 89 5.77 25.57 24.60
N GLY A 90 5.03 26.67 24.64
CA GLY A 90 3.56 26.63 24.59
C GLY A 90 3.02 26.04 23.29
N ALA A 91 3.66 26.36 22.17
CA ALA A 91 3.31 25.78 20.87
C ALA A 91 3.52 24.26 20.83
N VAL A 92 4.57 23.75 21.47
CA VAL A 92 4.83 22.30 21.57
C VAL A 92 3.70 21.58 22.29
N VAL A 93 3.23 22.13 23.39
CA VAL A 93 2.13 21.54 24.18
C VAL A 93 0.85 21.47 23.36
N LEU A 94 0.51 22.53 22.61
CA LEU A 94 -0.66 22.54 21.73
C LEU A 94 -0.56 21.50 20.61
N LEU A 95 0.62 21.37 19.99
CA LEU A 95 0.86 20.38 18.94
C LEU A 95 0.81 18.94 19.48
N GLN A 96 1.33 18.71 20.68
CA GLN A 96 1.22 17.42 21.35
C GLN A 96 -0.24 17.06 21.67
N GLN A 97 -1.02 18.02 22.16
CA GLN A 97 -2.46 17.83 22.40
C GLN A 97 -3.21 17.49 21.10
N ALA A 98 -2.87 18.15 19.99
CA ALA A 98 -3.43 17.84 18.68
C ALA A 98 -3.06 16.44 18.19
N ASP A 99 -1.84 15.98 18.43
CA ASP A 99 -1.40 14.63 18.10
C ASP A 99 -2.12 13.57 18.95
N GLU A 100 -2.27 13.82 20.25
CA GLU A 100 -3.04 12.95 21.13
C GLU A 100 -4.50 12.86 20.71
N GLU A 101 -5.11 13.97 20.29
CA GLU A 101 -6.50 13.96 19.83
C GLU A 101 -6.67 13.16 18.53
N ARG A 102 -5.74 13.27 17.58
CA ARG A 102 -5.71 12.42 16.38
C ARG A 102 -5.62 10.93 16.74
N GLN A 103 -4.74 10.59 17.68
CA GLN A 103 -4.62 9.21 18.15
C GLN A 103 -5.90 8.71 18.82
N ARG A 104 -6.52 9.55 19.66
CA ARG A 104 -7.82 9.23 20.31
C ARG A 104 -8.92 9.10 19.26
N ALA A 105 -8.94 9.94 18.21
CA ALA A 105 -9.90 9.83 17.12
C ALA A 105 -9.73 8.51 16.36
N ALA A 106 -8.52 8.13 16.00
CA ALA A 106 -8.21 6.84 15.36
C ALA A 106 -8.64 5.66 16.27
N ARG A 107 -8.41 5.78 17.58
CA ARG A 107 -8.82 4.74 18.54
C ARG A 107 -10.35 4.63 18.66
N ARG A 108 -11.09 5.74 18.70
CA ARG A 108 -12.56 5.73 18.67
C ARG A 108 -13.11 5.03 17.42
N VAL A 109 -12.49 5.27 16.25
CA VAL A 109 -12.86 4.58 15.01
C VAL A 109 -12.67 3.07 15.15
N TYR A 110 -11.53 2.63 15.66
CA TYR A 110 -11.26 1.22 15.91
C TYR A 110 -12.28 0.61 16.90
N ASP A 111 -12.49 1.26 18.06
CA ASP A 111 -13.37 0.75 19.11
C ASP A 111 -14.83 0.63 18.62
N ALA A 112 -15.30 1.61 17.84
CA ALA A 112 -16.63 1.56 17.24
C ALA A 112 -16.77 0.43 16.22
N GLU A 113 -15.76 0.21 15.39
CA GLU A 113 -15.77 -0.87 14.40
C GLU A 113 -15.60 -2.25 15.06
N ALA A 114 -14.85 -2.36 16.14
CA ALA A 114 -14.66 -3.60 16.89
C ALA A 114 -15.96 -4.14 17.53
N GLN A 115 -16.96 -3.26 17.77
CA GLN A 115 -18.27 -3.65 18.28
C GLN A 115 -19.16 -4.29 17.19
N ARG A 116 -18.82 -4.15 15.92
CA ARG A 116 -19.59 -4.70 14.81
C ARG A 116 -19.15 -6.14 14.49
N PRO A 117 -20.05 -7.02 14.03
CA PRO A 117 -19.66 -8.31 13.50
C PRO A 117 -18.79 -8.15 12.24
N GLY A 118 -17.97 -9.14 11.91
CA GLY A 118 -17.12 -9.16 10.72
C GLY A 118 -15.78 -9.83 10.97
N ALA A 119 -14.83 -9.68 10.03
CA ALA A 119 -13.50 -10.26 10.14
C ALA A 119 -12.80 -9.89 11.46
N PRO A 120 -11.96 -10.77 12.04
CA PRO A 120 -11.21 -10.48 13.26
C PRO A 120 -10.43 -9.17 13.12
N LEU A 121 -10.54 -8.31 14.13
CA LEU A 121 -9.94 -6.99 14.14
C LEU A 121 -9.02 -6.83 15.36
N ALA A 122 -7.78 -6.40 15.13
CA ALA A 122 -6.80 -6.12 16.18
C ALA A 122 -6.26 -4.69 16.04
N TRP A 123 -5.77 -4.12 17.13
CA TRP A 123 -5.05 -2.86 17.16
C TRP A 123 -3.55 -3.11 17.28
N SER A 124 -2.75 -2.36 16.52
CA SER A 124 -1.29 -2.35 16.63
C SER A 124 -0.77 -0.96 16.98
N ASN A 125 0.08 -0.88 17.98
CA ASN A 125 0.82 0.35 18.28
C ASN A 125 2.04 0.55 17.37
N GLY A 126 2.31 -0.44 16.49
CA GLY A 126 3.52 -0.48 15.69
C GLY A 126 4.76 -0.89 16.50
N PRO A 127 5.93 -0.87 15.87
CA PRO A 127 7.18 -1.15 16.57
C PRO A 127 7.38 -0.12 17.69
N ALA A 128 7.67 -0.62 18.90
CA ALA A 128 8.00 0.24 20.04
C ALA A 128 9.29 1.00 19.74
N ALA A 129 9.33 2.27 20.15
CA ALA A 129 10.58 3.00 20.18
C ALA A 129 11.42 2.44 21.35
N GLU A 130 12.23 1.41 21.09
CA GLU A 130 13.13 0.87 22.09
C GLU A 130 14.26 1.88 22.35
N GLY A 131 14.47 2.23 23.60
CA GLY A 131 15.69 2.87 24.06
C GLY A 131 15.86 4.36 23.81
N GLY A 132 14.81 5.19 23.85
CA GLY A 132 14.96 6.67 23.79
C GLY A 132 15.45 7.19 22.43
N GLY A 133 15.34 6.38 21.39
CA GLY A 133 15.77 6.70 20.04
C GLY A 133 14.83 7.68 19.34
N ARG A 134 15.33 8.30 18.28
CA ARG A 134 14.59 9.17 17.38
C ARG A 134 13.29 8.51 16.93
N LEU A 135 12.17 9.20 17.05
CA LEU A 135 10.87 8.72 16.56
C LEU A 135 10.99 8.33 15.09
N MET A 136 10.65 7.07 14.79
CA MET A 136 10.63 6.58 13.41
C MET A 136 9.51 7.31 12.64
N PRO A 137 9.77 7.83 11.42
CA PRO A 137 8.74 8.47 10.61
C PRO A 137 7.52 7.56 10.38
N ALA A 138 6.34 8.15 10.26
CA ALA A 138 5.10 7.40 10.13
C ALA A 138 5.11 6.38 8.97
N PRO A 139 5.61 6.70 7.76
CA PRO A 139 5.70 5.71 6.67
C PRO A 139 6.53 4.50 7.05
N ALA A 140 7.71 4.72 7.64
CA ALA A 140 8.62 3.65 8.04
C ALA A 140 8.03 2.76 9.15
N ARG A 141 7.31 3.35 10.12
CA ARG A 141 6.60 2.60 11.18
C ARG A 141 5.53 1.69 10.61
N LEU A 142 4.72 2.22 9.68
CA LEU A 142 3.68 1.41 9.03
C LEU A 142 4.29 0.35 8.12
N ALA A 143 5.32 0.69 7.34
CA ALA A 143 6.03 -0.25 6.47
C ALA A 143 6.63 -1.40 7.27
N ALA A 144 7.26 -1.13 8.41
CA ALA A 144 7.82 -2.16 9.29
C ALA A 144 6.73 -3.15 9.77
N ARG A 145 5.53 -2.66 10.10
CA ARG A 145 4.41 -3.55 10.46
C ARG A 145 3.87 -4.29 9.24
N ALA A 146 3.85 -3.63 8.08
CA ALA A 146 3.35 -4.18 6.83
C ALA A 146 4.20 -5.32 6.27
N LEU A 147 5.49 -5.44 6.64
CA LEU A 147 6.33 -6.60 6.28
C LEU A 147 5.66 -7.94 6.64
N TYR A 148 4.83 -7.95 7.67
CA TYR A 148 4.13 -9.13 8.19
C TYR A 148 2.64 -9.14 7.78
N ALA A 149 2.27 -8.45 6.70
CA ALA A 149 0.92 -8.43 6.15
C ALA A 149 0.95 -8.90 4.69
N ASP A 150 -0.23 -9.24 4.16
CA ASP A 150 -0.39 -9.54 2.74
C ASP A 150 -0.79 -8.30 1.96
N VAL A 151 -1.57 -7.41 2.61
CA VAL A 151 -2.10 -6.18 2.01
C VAL A 151 -2.03 -5.03 3.00
N VAL A 152 -1.69 -3.84 2.50
CA VAL A 152 -1.78 -2.59 3.26
C VAL A 152 -2.94 -1.77 2.72
N VAL A 153 -3.84 -1.29 3.60
CA VAL A 153 -4.94 -0.42 3.20
C VAL A 153 -4.64 1.00 3.65
N LEU A 154 -4.52 1.88 2.68
CA LEU A 154 -4.14 3.29 2.86
C LEU A 154 -5.28 4.20 2.41
N GLY A 155 -5.28 5.45 2.87
CA GLY A 155 -6.19 6.48 2.37
C GLY A 155 -5.48 7.39 1.37
N GLN A 156 -6.23 7.90 0.41
CA GLN A 156 -5.82 9.06 -0.36
C GLN A 156 -5.61 10.24 0.60
N GLN A 157 -4.49 10.95 0.46
CA GLN A 157 -4.22 12.13 1.28
C GLN A 157 -5.27 13.23 1.03
N ASP A 158 -5.81 13.78 2.11
CA ASP A 158 -6.65 14.96 2.07
C ASP A 158 -5.90 16.13 2.72
N ARG A 159 -5.38 17.05 1.90
CA ARG A 159 -4.60 18.20 2.38
C ARG A 159 -5.45 19.27 3.03
N ASP A 160 -6.75 19.26 2.76
CA ASP A 160 -7.71 20.23 3.28
C ASP A 160 -8.23 19.81 4.66
N ASP A 161 -8.02 18.55 5.08
CA ASP A 161 -8.40 18.04 6.40
C ASP A 161 -7.22 18.18 7.39
N PRO A 162 -7.31 19.04 8.42
CA PRO A 162 -6.27 19.20 9.43
C PRO A 162 -5.92 17.90 10.18
N LEU A 163 -6.83 16.94 10.26
CA LEU A 163 -6.59 15.65 10.91
C LEU A 163 -5.60 14.77 10.14
N THR A 164 -5.35 15.07 8.86
CA THR A 164 -4.36 14.37 8.03
C THR A 164 -2.99 15.07 7.98
N TRP A 165 -2.78 16.21 8.62
CA TRP A 165 -1.53 17.00 8.57
C TRP A 165 -0.44 16.15 9.17
N GLY A 166 -0.10 15.36 9.61
CA GLY A 166 1.03 14.51 9.98
C GLY A 166 1.21 13.30 9.08
N VAL A 167 0.45 13.24 7.97
CA VAL A 167 0.62 12.24 6.93
C VAL A 167 1.39 12.89 5.78
N PRO A 168 2.66 12.52 5.54
CA PRO A 168 3.48 13.10 4.47
C PRO A 168 2.86 12.88 3.09
N SER A 169 3.17 13.77 2.13
CA SER A 169 2.63 13.67 0.76
C SER A 169 3.12 12.45 -0.01
N ASP A 170 4.22 11.87 0.40
CA ASP A 170 4.82 10.66 -0.13
C ASP A 170 4.48 9.40 0.70
N PHE A 171 3.54 9.50 1.64
CA PHE A 171 3.20 8.42 2.57
C PHE A 171 2.87 7.11 1.86
N VAL A 172 1.94 7.14 0.91
CA VAL A 172 1.51 5.95 0.17
C VAL A 172 2.68 5.32 -0.56
N PRO A 173 3.40 6.07 -1.41
CA PRO A 173 4.54 5.54 -2.12
C PRO A 173 5.66 5.02 -1.22
N ALA A 174 5.98 5.72 -0.13
CA ALA A 174 7.01 5.29 0.80
C ALA A 174 6.65 3.96 1.48
N VAL A 175 5.39 3.83 1.93
CA VAL A 175 4.92 2.58 2.55
C VAL A 175 4.96 1.42 1.55
N VAL A 176 4.54 1.63 0.31
CA VAL A 176 4.54 0.58 -0.73
C VAL A 176 5.96 0.14 -1.06
N ALA A 177 6.88 1.11 -1.24
CA ALA A 177 8.28 0.83 -1.56
C ALA A 177 9.00 0.11 -0.41
N ASP A 178 8.86 0.60 0.83
CA ASP A 178 9.61 0.10 1.97
C ASP A 178 9.04 -1.21 2.53
N SER A 179 7.74 -1.47 2.38
CA SER A 179 7.13 -2.74 2.81
C SER A 179 7.25 -3.85 1.76
N GLY A 180 7.37 -3.52 0.48
CA GLY A 180 7.30 -4.48 -0.62
C GLY A 180 5.94 -5.20 -0.71
N ARG A 181 4.91 -4.67 -0.04
CA ARG A 181 3.55 -5.24 -0.04
C ARG A 181 2.63 -4.45 -0.96
N PRO A 182 1.66 -5.11 -1.59
CA PRO A 182 0.64 -4.40 -2.34
C PRO A 182 -0.20 -3.53 -1.41
N ALA A 183 -0.58 -2.35 -1.89
CA ALA A 183 -1.46 -1.45 -1.17
C ALA A 183 -2.78 -1.26 -1.93
N LEU A 184 -3.88 -1.32 -1.19
CA LEU A 184 -5.18 -0.82 -1.62
C LEU A 184 -5.32 0.62 -1.12
N VAL A 185 -5.27 1.59 -2.03
CA VAL A 185 -5.47 3.00 -1.70
C VAL A 185 -6.94 3.34 -1.89
N VAL A 186 -7.59 3.80 -0.82
CA VAL A 186 -9.02 4.14 -0.81
C VAL A 186 -9.18 5.64 -1.09
N PRO A 187 -10.02 6.04 -2.05
CA PRO A 187 -10.21 7.45 -2.37
C PRO A 187 -10.89 8.21 -1.22
N ARG A 188 -10.65 9.52 -1.19
CA ARG A 188 -11.28 10.42 -0.19
C ARG A 188 -12.74 10.75 -0.49
N VAL A 189 -13.22 10.44 -1.70
CA VAL A 189 -14.58 10.72 -2.15
C VAL A 189 -15.30 9.42 -2.54
N GLY A 190 -16.62 9.46 -2.49
CA GLY A 190 -17.46 8.33 -2.87
C GLY A 190 -17.55 7.25 -1.78
N HIS A 191 -18.48 6.34 -1.99
CA HIS A 191 -18.66 5.13 -1.18
C HIS A 191 -18.41 3.90 -2.04
N GLN A 192 -17.55 3.01 -1.58
CA GLN A 192 -17.11 1.84 -2.35
C GLN A 192 -17.99 0.63 -1.99
N GLU A 193 -19.10 0.44 -2.71
CA GLU A 193 -19.99 -0.71 -2.51
C GLU A 193 -19.36 -2.01 -3.05
N THR A 194 -18.73 -1.91 -4.21
CA THR A 194 -18.05 -3.03 -4.88
C THR A 194 -16.63 -2.67 -5.23
N ILE A 195 -15.73 -3.65 -5.18
CA ILE A 195 -14.34 -3.52 -5.63
C ILE A 195 -13.95 -4.79 -6.39
N GLY A 196 -13.31 -4.60 -7.55
CA GLY A 196 -12.73 -5.68 -8.34
C GLY A 196 -13.72 -6.44 -9.22
N ARG A 197 -14.91 -5.89 -9.48
CA ARG A 197 -15.82 -6.42 -10.51
C ARG A 197 -15.38 -6.03 -11.91
N ARG A 198 -15.01 -4.77 -12.09
CA ARG A 198 -14.51 -4.22 -13.34
C ARG A 198 -13.13 -3.63 -13.09
N VAL A 199 -12.12 -4.37 -13.50
CA VAL A 199 -10.73 -4.04 -13.19
C VAL A 199 -10.06 -3.43 -14.42
N LEU A 200 -9.53 -2.22 -14.26
CA LEU A 200 -8.62 -1.60 -15.21
C LEU A 200 -7.18 -1.83 -14.72
N VAL A 201 -6.33 -2.38 -15.57
CA VAL A 201 -4.90 -2.55 -15.29
C VAL A 201 -4.10 -1.59 -16.14
N ALA A 202 -3.35 -0.70 -15.51
CA ALA A 202 -2.35 0.14 -16.17
C ALA A 202 -1.08 -0.68 -16.36
N TRP A 203 -0.83 -1.09 -17.61
CA TRP A 203 0.31 -1.96 -17.91
C TRP A 203 1.43 -1.20 -18.61
N LYS A 204 2.58 -1.28 -18.00
CA LYS A 204 3.87 -0.97 -18.57
C LYS A 204 4.79 -2.17 -18.39
N ALA A 205 5.65 -2.50 -19.37
CA ALA A 205 6.59 -3.61 -19.22
C ALA A 205 7.71 -3.25 -18.22
N SER A 206 7.36 -3.28 -16.95
CA SER A 206 8.25 -3.02 -15.81
C SER A 206 8.01 -4.00 -14.68
N ARG A 207 8.99 -4.13 -13.79
CA ARG A 207 8.88 -5.04 -12.63
C ARG A 207 7.76 -4.61 -11.66
N GLU A 208 7.51 -3.31 -11.52
CA GLU A 208 6.48 -2.76 -10.65
C GLU A 208 5.08 -3.11 -11.19
N SER A 209 4.86 -2.94 -12.50
CA SER A 209 3.61 -3.36 -13.14
C SER A 209 3.42 -4.89 -13.07
N ALA A 210 4.48 -5.66 -13.27
CA ALA A 210 4.41 -7.12 -13.13
C ALA A 210 4.07 -7.54 -11.70
N ARG A 211 4.65 -6.90 -10.68
CA ARG A 211 4.32 -7.14 -9.28
C ARG A 211 2.88 -6.75 -8.94
N ALA A 212 2.43 -5.58 -9.43
CA ALA A 212 1.06 -5.13 -9.22
C ALA A 212 0.07 -6.13 -9.85
N LEU A 213 0.32 -6.55 -11.09
CA LEU A 213 -0.51 -7.53 -11.80
C LEU A 213 -0.53 -8.88 -11.06
N THR A 214 0.64 -9.39 -10.66
CA THR A 214 0.76 -10.66 -9.93
C THR A 214 0.07 -10.60 -8.57
N SER A 215 0.26 -9.52 -7.82
CA SER A 215 -0.41 -9.35 -6.52
C SER A 215 -1.92 -9.14 -6.65
N ALA A 216 -2.41 -8.69 -7.80
CA ALA A 216 -3.83 -8.50 -8.06
C ALA A 216 -4.54 -9.76 -8.60
N LEU A 217 -3.84 -10.88 -8.83
CA LEU A 217 -4.42 -12.11 -9.40
C LEU A 217 -5.73 -12.56 -8.71
N PRO A 218 -5.88 -12.50 -7.37
CA PRO A 218 -7.13 -12.87 -6.72
C PRO A 218 -8.32 -12.01 -7.18
N TRP A 219 -8.11 -10.71 -7.38
CA TRP A 219 -9.11 -9.79 -7.92
C TRP A 219 -9.44 -10.11 -9.37
N LEU A 220 -8.40 -10.27 -10.20
CA LEU A 220 -8.55 -10.51 -11.64
C LEU A 220 -9.29 -11.81 -11.93
N LYS A 221 -9.08 -12.85 -11.11
CA LYS A 221 -9.78 -14.16 -11.25
C LYS A 221 -11.26 -14.09 -10.94
N THR A 222 -11.70 -13.13 -10.12
CA THR A 222 -13.10 -12.96 -9.74
C THR A 222 -13.79 -11.84 -10.48
N ALA A 223 -13.04 -11.05 -11.23
CA ALA A 223 -13.56 -9.92 -11.98
C ALA A 223 -14.53 -10.37 -13.09
N GLN A 224 -15.60 -9.61 -13.27
CA GLN A 224 -16.52 -9.76 -14.39
C GLN A 224 -15.92 -9.25 -15.71
N ARG A 225 -15.05 -8.23 -15.59
CA ARG A 225 -14.34 -7.62 -16.73
C ARG A 225 -12.94 -7.20 -16.30
N VAL A 226 -11.95 -7.58 -17.11
CA VAL A 226 -10.58 -7.16 -16.98
C VAL A 226 -10.15 -6.44 -18.25
N GLU A 227 -9.67 -5.23 -18.10
CA GLU A 227 -9.11 -4.46 -19.20
C GLU A 227 -7.68 -4.05 -18.87
N ILE A 228 -6.77 -4.25 -19.83
CA ILE A 228 -5.37 -3.87 -19.74
C ILE A 228 -5.17 -2.65 -20.65
N ALA A 229 -4.91 -1.49 -20.09
CA ALA A 229 -4.63 -0.28 -20.84
C ALA A 229 -3.12 -0.05 -20.96
N ARG A 230 -2.67 0.23 -22.17
CA ARG A 230 -1.28 0.53 -22.52
C ARG A 230 -1.20 1.81 -23.33
N TRP A 231 -0.18 2.59 -23.06
CA TRP A 231 0.22 3.74 -23.88
C TRP A 231 1.59 3.45 -24.52
N ASN A 232 1.85 4.12 -25.66
CA ASN A 232 3.18 4.06 -26.25
C ASN A 232 4.22 4.57 -25.25
N GLU A 233 5.31 3.83 -25.14
CA GLU A 233 6.45 4.23 -24.33
C GLU A 233 7.45 5.05 -25.17
N PRO A 234 8.20 5.98 -24.57
CA PRO A 234 9.24 6.70 -25.30
C PRO A 234 10.22 5.72 -25.98
N GLY A 235 10.35 5.83 -27.29
CA GLY A 235 11.18 4.91 -28.10
C GLY A 235 10.47 3.64 -28.56
N TRP A 236 9.22 3.39 -28.16
CA TRP A 236 8.44 2.23 -28.58
C TRP A 236 7.08 2.63 -29.15
N ARG A 237 6.74 2.11 -30.32
CA ARG A 237 5.40 2.18 -30.88
C ARG A 237 4.80 0.80 -30.98
N TYR A 238 3.51 0.71 -30.77
CA TYR A 238 2.79 -0.55 -30.96
C TYR A 238 3.01 -1.11 -32.36
N GLY A 239 3.38 -2.40 -32.42
CA GLY A 239 3.69 -3.07 -33.68
C GLY A 239 5.15 -2.98 -34.14
N GLU A 240 6.00 -2.21 -33.47
CA GLU A 240 7.44 -2.24 -33.74
C GLU A 240 8.08 -3.50 -33.13
N SER A 241 8.85 -4.21 -33.97
CA SER A 241 9.52 -5.46 -33.58
C SER A 241 11.02 -5.28 -33.29
N ARG A 242 11.52 -4.05 -33.26
CA ARG A 242 12.95 -3.79 -33.08
C ARG A 242 13.30 -3.60 -31.62
N PRO A 243 14.41 -4.18 -31.13
CA PRO A 243 14.96 -3.88 -29.83
C PRO A 243 15.25 -2.39 -29.66
N ASP A 244 15.18 -1.88 -28.44
CA ASP A 244 15.62 -0.51 -28.13
C ASP A 244 17.14 -0.35 -28.32
N GLN A 245 17.67 0.87 -28.11
CA GLN A 245 19.09 1.16 -28.20
C GLN A 245 19.96 0.35 -27.23
N HIS A 246 19.37 -0.34 -26.25
CA HIS A 246 20.02 -1.20 -25.25
C HIS A 246 19.83 -2.69 -25.56
N GLY A 247 19.21 -3.05 -26.69
CA GLY A 247 18.94 -4.43 -27.09
C GLY A 247 17.76 -5.07 -26.37
N THR A 248 16.94 -4.28 -25.64
CA THR A 248 15.75 -4.78 -24.97
C THR A 248 14.68 -5.10 -26.01
N PRO A 249 14.08 -6.30 -26.00
CA PRO A 249 13.02 -6.63 -26.94
C PRO A 249 11.76 -5.80 -26.63
N PRO A 250 10.93 -5.54 -27.66
CA PRO A 250 9.66 -4.85 -27.47
C PRO A 250 8.74 -5.63 -26.53
N PRO A 251 7.92 -4.92 -25.72
CA PRO A 251 6.92 -5.56 -24.88
C PRO A 251 5.94 -6.38 -25.73
N SER A 252 5.74 -7.64 -25.38
CA SER A 252 4.88 -8.56 -26.13
C SER A 252 3.50 -8.66 -25.49
N ASP A 253 2.46 -8.27 -26.23
CA ASP A 253 1.07 -8.50 -25.81
C ASP A 253 0.70 -9.99 -25.83
N ALA A 254 1.30 -10.76 -26.73
CA ALA A 254 1.09 -12.20 -26.78
C ALA A 254 1.56 -12.86 -25.47
N TRP A 255 2.74 -12.52 -24.98
CA TRP A 255 3.24 -13.06 -23.71
C TRP A 255 2.37 -12.63 -22.52
N LEU A 256 1.88 -11.40 -22.52
CA LEU A 256 0.96 -10.92 -21.48
C LEU A 256 -0.37 -11.68 -21.54
N ALA A 257 -0.94 -11.86 -22.73
CA ALA A 257 -2.18 -12.59 -22.95
C ALA A 257 -2.03 -14.07 -22.55
N ASP A 258 -0.93 -14.74 -22.98
CA ASP A 258 -0.63 -16.11 -22.61
C ASP A 258 -0.48 -16.28 -21.09
N TRP A 259 0.20 -15.34 -20.46
CA TRP A 259 0.35 -15.35 -19.00
C TRP A 259 -0.99 -15.20 -18.28
N LEU A 260 -1.84 -14.26 -18.70
CA LEU A 260 -3.20 -14.10 -18.14
C LEU A 260 -4.06 -15.36 -18.34
N GLN A 261 -4.00 -15.94 -19.54
CA GLN A 261 -4.72 -17.16 -19.85
C GLN A 261 -4.25 -18.35 -19.01
N ALA A 262 -2.94 -18.48 -18.76
CA ALA A 262 -2.40 -19.50 -17.87
C ALA A 262 -2.92 -19.38 -16.42
N HIS A 263 -3.36 -18.17 -16.01
CA HIS A 263 -4.02 -17.93 -14.73
C HIS A 263 -5.56 -17.99 -14.78
N GLY A 264 -6.13 -18.35 -15.94
CA GLY A 264 -7.58 -18.45 -16.15
C GLY A 264 -8.26 -17.09 -16.29
N ILE A 265 -7.52 -16.02 -16.66
CA ILE A 265 -8.03 -14.66 -16.78
C ILE A 265 -8.21 -14.31 -18.26
N THR A 266 -9.42 -13.93 -18.63
CA THR A 266 -9.71 -13.33 -19.94
C THR A 266 -9.69 -11.82 -19.81
N ALA A 267 -8.78 -11.16 -20.51
CA ALA A 267 -8.64 -9.70 -20.48
C ALA A 267 -8.69 -9.11 -21.89
N ARG A 268 -9.21 -7.88 -21.99
CA ARG A 268 -9.11 -7.07 -23.18
C ARG A 268 -7.87 -6.18 -23.09
N ILE A 269 -6.93 -6.30 -24.02
CA ILE A 269 -5.75 -5.43 -24.09
C ILE A 269 -6.09 -4.29 -25.06
N THR A 270 -5.92 -3.04 -24.61
CA THR A 270 -6.17 -1.82 -25.38
C THR A 270 -4.91 -0.98 -25.48
N HIS A 271 -4.68 -0.40 -26.65
CA HIS A 271 -3.59 0.53 -26.93
C HIS A 271 -4.18 1.91 -27.16
N GLU A 272 -3.78 2.86 -26.32
CA GLU A 272 -4.34 4.21 -26.29
C GLU A 272 -3.48 5.23 -27.08
N GLY A 273 -2.50 4.74 -27.82
CA GLY A 273 -1.62 5.60 -28.63
C GLY A 273 -0.57 6.36 -27.83
N ASP A 274 -0.11 7.49 -28.35
CA ASP A 274 0.88 8.35 -27.70
C ASP A 274 0.23 9.13 -26.56
N ALA A 275 0.86 9.11 -25.40
CA ALA A 275 0.45 9.95 -24.29
C ALA A 275 0.90 11.39 -24.55
N GLY A 276 0.08 12.14 -25.25
CA GLY A 276 0.25 13.59 -25.41
C GLY A 276 -0.09 14.40 -24.16
N ALA A 277 -0.61 13.73 -23.11
CA ALA A 277 -1.04 14.28 -21.84
C ALA A 277 -0.46 13.49 -20.66
N ASP A 278 -0.81 13.87 -19.43
CA ASP A 278 -0.45 13.10 -18.22
C ASP A 278 -1.14 11.72 -18.25
N ILE A 279 -0.34 10.66 -18.22
CA ILE A 279 -0.84 9.27 -18.20
C ILE A 279 -1.77 9.01 -17.00
N GLY A 280 -1.55 9.69 -15.86
CA GLY A 280 -2.42 9.57 -14.71
C GLY A 280 -3.85 10.07 -14.99
N GLU A 281 -3.97 11.21 -15.69
CA GLU A 281 -5.28 11.74 -16.12
C GLU A 281 -5.95 10.83 -17.14
N LEU A 282 -5.19 10.32 -18.11
CA LEU A 282 -5.69 9.36 -19.10
C LEU A 282 -6.19 8.06 -18.45
N LEU A 283 -5.46 7.55 -17.43
CA LEU A 283 -5.88 6.39 -16.67
C LEU A 283 -7.18 6.61 -15.91
N LEU A 284 -7.33 7.76 -15.26
CA LEU A 284 -8.56 8.10 -14.53
C LEU A 284 -9.75 8.31 -15.47
N SER A 285 -9.53 8.97 -16.62
CA SER A 285 -10.54 9.10 -17.67
C SER A 285 -10.97 7.73 -18.19
N ARG A 286 -10.00 6.85 -18.50
CA ARG A 286 -10.29 5.50 -18.97
C ARG A 286 -11.03 4.67 -17.93
N ALA A 287 -10.68 4.82 -16.65
CA ALA A 287 -11.37 4.14 -15.56
C ALA A 287 -12.85 4.56 -15.49
N ALA A 288 -13.13 5.86 -15.68
CA ALA A 288 -14.49 6.39 -15.75
C ALA A 288 -15.25 5.86 -16.97
N ASP A 289 -14.64 5.90 -18.17
CA ASP A 289 -15.26 5.43 -19.43
C ASP A 289 -15.61 3.93 -19.40
N THR A 290 -14.87 3.14 -18.63
CA THR A 290 -15.08 1.69 -18.50
C THR A 290 -15.87 1.29 -17.25
N ASP A 291 -16.32 2.28 -16.47
CA ASP A 291 -16.95 2.08 -15.15
C ASP A 291 -16.10 1.16 -14.26
N ALA A 292 -14.78 1.28 -14.29
CA ALA A 292 -13.90 0.49 -13.46
C ALA A 292 -14.13 0.78 -11.97
N ASP A 293 -14.14 -0.26 -11.16
CA ASP A 293 -14.27 -0.17 -9.70
C ASP A 293 -12.96 -0.54 -8.97
N LEU A 294 -11.91 -0.84 -9.74
CA LEU A 294 -10.55 -1.03 -9.26
C LEU A 294 -9.56 -0.69 -10.37
N LEU A 295 -8.60 0.19 -10.06
CA LEU A 295 -7.42 0.41 -10.89
C LEU A 295 -6.23 -0.35 -10.32
N VAL A 296 -5.55 -1.16 -11.14
CA VAL A 296 -4.31 -1.86 -10.78
C VAL A 296 -3.15 -1.22 -11.50
N MET A 297 -2.12 -0.78 -10.78
CA MET A 297 -0.95 -0.14 -11.37
C MET A 297 0.33 -0.36 -10.57
N GLY A 298 1.47 -0.34 -11.24
CA GLY A 298 2.76 -0.26 -10.57
C GLY A 298 2.98 1.11 -9.91
N CYS A 299 3.71 1.13 -8.83
CA CYS A 299 4.11 2.34 -8.12
C CYS A 299 5.61 2.57 -8.37
N TYR A 300 5.98 3.71 -8.98
CA TYR A 300 7.37 4.08 -9.29
C TYR A 300 8.14 3.14 -10.24
N GLY A 301 8.13 3.40 -11.53
CA GLY A 301 8.82 2.62 -12.55
C GLY A 301 10.17 3.17 -13.03
N HIS A 302 10.83 4.06 -12.33
CA HIS A 302 12.14 4.58 -12.74
C HIS A 302 13.17 4.45 -11.62
N THR A 303 14.29 3.79 -11.96
CA THR A 303 15.46 3.49 -11.12
C THR A 303 16.29 4.70 -10.69
N ARG A 304 15.85 5.93 -10.92
CA ARG A 304 16.61 7.12 -10.56
C ARG A 304 15.98 7.87 -9.40
N ALA A 305 16.69 7.74 -8.31
CA ALA A 305 16.74 8.63 -7.16
C ALA A 305 15.51 8.62 -6.22
N ARG A 306 15.74 8.17 -5.01
CA ARG A 306 15.06 8.55 -3.76
C ARG A 306 14.91 10.08 -3.58
N GLU A 307 15.37 10.84 -4.55
CA GLU A 307 15.36 12.29 -4.55
C GLU A 307 14.39 12.80 -5.64
N TRP A 308 13.19 13.22 -5.22
CA TRP A 308 12.34 14.25 -5.82
C TRP A 308 11.49 13.98 -7.06
N LEU A 309 11.40 12.79 -7.63
CA LEU A 309 10.49 12.59 -8.77
C LEU A 309 9.53 11.42 -8.52
N LEU A 310 8.40 11.71 -7.88
CA LEU A 310 7.16 10.96 -8.01
C LEU A 310 6.90 10.78 -9.51
N GLY A 311 6.82 9.55 -10.03
CA GLY A 311 6.44 9.34 -11.43
C GLY A 311 5.12 10.06 -11.68
N GLY A 312 5.03 10.88 -12.74
CA GLY A 312 3.88 11.75 -13.00
C GLY A 312 2.55 11.03 -12.83
N ALA A 313 2.39 9.86 -13.45
CA ALA A 313 1.16 9.07 -13.39
C ALA A 313 0.76 8.64 -11.95
N THR A 314 1.72 8.16 -11.14
CA THR A 314 1.42 7.77 -9.74
C THR A 314 0.95 8.96 -8.92
N ARG A 315 1.61 10.11 -9.09
CA ARG A 315 1.25 11.34 -8.37
C ARG A 315 -0.13 11.81 -8.76
N THR A 316 -0.41 11.92 -10.07
CA THR A 316 -1.70 12.38 -10.59
C THR A 316 -2.83 11.46 -10.15
N VAL A 317 -2.64 10.14 -10.25
CA VAL A 317 -3.63 9.17 -9.78
C VAL A 317 -3.89 9.35 -8.28
N LEU A 318 -2.87 9.37 -7.42
CA LEU A 318 -3.05 9.53 -5.98
C LEU A 318 -3.67 10.88 -5.57
N GLN A 319 -3.49 11.93 -6.37
CA GLN A 319 -4.10 13.24 -6.11
C GLN A 319 -5.56 13.31 -6.53
N SER A 320 -5.94 12.64 -7.64
CA SER A 320 -7.20 12.86 -8.33
C SER A 320 -8.11 11.62 -8.41
N MET A 321 -7.69 10.47 -7.83
CA MET A 321 -8.46 9.23 -7.87
C MET A 321 -9.84 9.36 -7.22
N THR A 322 -10.83 8.73 -7.84
CA THR A 322 -12.21 8.62 -7.35
C THR A 322 -12.64 7.16 -7.16
N LEU A 323 -11.76 6.21 -7.52
CA LEU A 323 -11.95 4.78 -7.36
C LEU A 323 -10.76 4.19 -6.58
N PRO A 324 -10.93 3.03 -5.92
CA PRO A 324 -9.81 2.33 -5.28
C PRO A 324 -8.69 2.00 -6.25
N VAL A 325 -7.45 2.13 -5.78
CA VAL A 325 -6.25 1.83 -6.56
C VAL A 325 -5.41 0.78 -5.85
N TRP A 326 -5.11 -0.30 -6.56
CA TRP A 326 -4.21 -1.34 -6.15
C TRP A 326 -2.81 -1.07 -6.68
N MET A 327 -1.85 -0.89 -5.79
CA MET A 327 -0.47 -0.55 -6.16
C MET A 327 0.53 -1.56 -5.60
N ALA A 328 1.63 -1.81 -6.36
CA ALA A 328 2.81 -2.52 -5.87
C ALA A 328 4.10 -1.94 -6.47
N HIS A 329 5.22 -2.14 -5.77
CA HIS A 329 6.55 -1.65 -6.17
C HIS A 329 7.54 -2.80 -6.33
#